data_fc0fc5100d7baf70a954eb861c622718
#
_entry.id   fc0fc5100d7baf70a954eb861c622718
#
_cell.length_a   1.000
_cell.length_b   1.000
_cell.length_c   1.000
_cell.angle_alpha   90.00
_cell.angle_beta   90.00
_cell.angle_gamma   90.00
#
_symmetry.space_group_name_H-M   'P 1'
#
loop_
_entity.id
_entity.type
_entity.pdbx_description
1 polymer ?
#
loop_
_entity_poly.entity_id
_entity_poly.type
_entity_poly.pdbx_seq_one_letter_code
_entity_poly.pdbx_strand_id
1 'polypeptide(L)'
;MQGDDFAAWAMRPLAVAALIAGLTLPLIARAETAAPVCNAPSDLIRLANPLSHLAQKLASRETITIVAMGSSSTAGAGASSPTASYPSRLAVELKGHFPGQKIIVLNRGVNGEEVADMLKRFDQSIIAEKPDLVLWQLGTNSVIRDAMFNDNGAAIRAGLAKIRAAGADIVLMDPQFAPKVIVKPEATHMVELIATTAKSEGVDLFRRFEVMQRWYEVDHLAFEAFVAPDGLHMNDWSYACLAKSLGLAIAEAAQRPVVSATAMPHIVP
;
A
#
# COMPACT_ATOMS: atom_id res chain seq x y z
N MET A 1 -93.13 -34.56 48.05
CA MET A 1 -91.83 -34.71 48.72
C MET A 1 -90.81 -34.24 47.71
N GLN A 2 -90.47 -33.05 47.95
CA GLN A 2 -89.14 -32.44 48.09
C GLN A 2 -88.28 -32.69 46.85
N GLY A 3 -87.90 -31.70 46.15
CA GLY A 3 -87.56 -30.31 46.31
C GLY A 3 -86.15 -30.20 45.90
N ASP A 4 -85.60 -29.53 45.21
CA ASP A 4 -84.35 -28.77 45.39
C ASP A 4 -84.00 -28.05 44.04
N ASP A 5 -84.16 -26.76 44.12
CA ASP A 5 -83.71 -25.74 43.21
C ASP A 5 -82.15 -25.67 43.24
N PHE A 6 -81.49 -25.77 42.06
CA PHE A 6 -80.13 -25.32 41.95
C PHE A 6 -80.02 -24.16 40.97
N ALA A 7 -79.75 -23.00 41.58
CA ALA A 7 -79.52 -21.73 40.90
C ALA A 7 -78.21 -21.82 40.10
N ALA A 8 -78.30 -21.61 38.81
CA ALA A 8 -77.12 -21.45 37.89
C ALA A 8 -76.53 -20.05 38.06
N TRP A 9 -75.33 -19.98 38.56
CA TRP A 9 -74.47 -18.80 38.54
C TRP A 9 -73.79 -18.62 37.19
N ALA A 10 -74.24 -17.63 36.43
CA ALA A 10 -73.57 -17.26 35.17
C ALA A 10 -72.28 -16.50 35.45
N MET A 11 -71.15 -17.09 35.21
CA MET A 11 -69.86 -16.44 35.18
C MET A 11 -69.73 -15.60 33.91
N ARG A 12 -69.61 -14.29 34.03
CA ARG A 12 -69.26 -13.37 32.92
C ARG A 12 -67.74 -13.43 32.71
N PRO A 13 -67.23 -13.62 31.48
CA PRO A 13 -65.80 -13.51 31.19
C PRO A 13 -65.40 -12.00 31.19
N LEU A 14 -64.41 -11.65 32.03
CA LEU A 14 -63.70 -10.38 31.98
C LEU A 14 -62.73 -10.42 30.78
N ALA A 15 -63.02 -9.64 29.77
CA ALA A 15 -62.11 -9.41 28.67
C ALA A 15 -60.97 -8.53 29.12
N VAL A 16 -59.76 -9.10 29.29
CA VAL A 16 -58.53 -8.35 29.53
C VAL A 16 -58.01 -7.89 28.18
N ALA A 17 -58.19 -6.61 27.88
CA ALA A 17 -57.53 -5.98 26.72
C ALA A 17 -56.06 -5.74 27.02
N ALA A 18 -55.17 -6.58 26.46
CA ALA A 18 -53.72 -6.36 26.51
C ALA A 18 -53.34 -5.26 25.52
N LEU A 19 -53.02 -4.07 26.03
CA LEU A 19 -52.40 -3.00 25.27
C LEU A 19 -50.95 -3.41 24.98
N ILE A 20 -50.67 -3.87 23.74
CA ILE A 20 -49.32 -4.05 23.25
C ILE A 20 -48.81 -2.64 22.82
N ALA A 21 -48.09 -1.96 23.71
CA ALA A 21 -47.33 -0.76 23.35
C ALA A 21 -46.15 -1.20 22.47
N GLY A 22 -46.28 -1.06 21.14
CA GLY A 22 -45.18 -1.28 20.20
C GLY A 22 -44.07 -0.24 20.40
N LEU A 23 -42.97 -0.65 21.03
CA LEU A 23 -41.75 0.15 21.06
C LEU A 23 -41.17 0.12 19.62
N THR A 24 -41.46 1.14 18.82
CA THR A 24 -40.72 1.40 17.59
C THR A 24 -39.40 2.02 17.95
N LEU A 25 -38.34 1.19 18.04
CA LEU A 25 -36.97 1.68 18.09
C LEU A 25 -36.67 2.38 16.76
N PRO A 26 -36.21 3.64 16.77
CA PRO A 26 -35.76 4.27 15.52
C PRO A 26 -34.56 3.48 14.98
N LEU A 27 -34.70 2.96 13.78
CA LEU A 27 -33.56 2.48 12.99
C LEU A 27 -32.68 3.71 12.73
N ILE A 28 -31.60 3.86 13.52
CA ILE A 28 -30.55 4.82 13.22
C ILE A 28 -29.85 4.27 11.97
N ALA A 29 -30.26 4.75 10.80
CA ALA A 29 -29.55 4.53 9.58
C ALA A 29 -28.13 5.11 9.76
N ARG A 30 -27.17 4.22 9.93
CA ARG A 30 -25.74 4.61 9.94
C ARG A 30 -25.48 5.15 8.54
N ALA A 31 -25.30 6.46 8.42
CA ALA A 31 -24.87 7.06 7.16
C ALA A 31 -23.55 6.38 6.78
N GLU A 32 -23.57 5.60 5.71
CA GLU A 32 -22.37 5.03 5.11
C GLU A 32 -21.57 6.24 4.58
N THR A 33 -20.55 6.64 5.33
CA THR A 33 -19.67 7.72 4.89
C THR A 33 -18.97 7.24 3.63
N ALA A 34 -19.17 7.96 2.53
CA ALA A 34 -18.49 7.66 1.28
C ALA A 34 -16.98 7.52 1.53
N ALA A 35 -16.36 6.52 0.91
CA ALA A 35 -14.92 6.32 1.06
C ALA A 35 -14.16 7.61 0.66
N PRO A 36 -13.11 7.98 1.40
CA PRO A 36 -12.34 9.18 1.08
C PRO A 36 -11.84 9.17 -0.36
N VAL A 37 -11.74 10.35 -0.97
CA VAL A 37 -11.15 10.46 -2.32
C VAL A 37 -9.65 10.18 -2.21
N CYS A 38 -9.16 9.24 -3.02
CA CYS A 38 -7.73 9.00 -3.13
C CYS A 38 -7.08 10.15 -3.89
N ASN A 39 -6.36 10.99 -3.18
CA ASN A 39 -5.66 12.14 -3.72
C ASN A 39 -4.17 12.04 -3.38
N ALA A 40 -3.31 11.97 -4.41
CA ALA A 40 -1.87 12.09 -4.29
C ALA A 40 -1.38 13.08 -5.34
N PRO A 41 -0.90 14.26 -4.94
CA PRO A 41 -0.38 15.26 -5.87
C PRO A 41 0.75 14.71 -6.72
N SER A 42 0.77 15.08 -7.99
CA SER A 42 1.74 14.57 -8.96
C SER A 42 3.20 14.85 -8.58
N ASP A 43 3.47 16.01 -7.96
CA ASP A 43 4.79 16.39 -7.46
C ASP A 43 5.28 15.49 -6.31
N LEU A 44 4.36 14.97 -5.49
CA LEU A 44 4.68 14.08 -4.38
C LEU A 44 4.98 12.65 -4.84
N ILE A 45 4.25 12.16 -5.85
CA ILE A 45 4.39 10.77 -6.33
C ILE A 45 5.37 10.62 -7.50
N ARG A 46 5.79 11.73 -8.12
CA ARG A 46 6.67 11.69 -9.29
C ARG A 46 8.01 11.05 -8.97
N LEU A 47 8.38 10.04 -9.78
CA LEU A 47 9.72 9.46 -9.75
C LEU A 47 10.74 10.41 -10.36
N ALA A 48 11.95 10.45 -9.83
CA ALA A 48 12.99 11.38 -10.27
C ALA A 48 13.53 11.01 -11.66
N ASN A 49 13.70 9.71 -11.91
CA ASN A 49 14.31 9.18 -13.13
C ASN A 49 13.26 8.54 -14.05
N PRO A 50 13.52 8.45 -15.36
CA PRO A 50 12.75 7.59 -16.24
C PRO A 50 13.04 6.12 -15.94
N LEU A 51 12.02 5.25 -16.04
CA LEU A 51 12.14 3.81 -15.94
C LEU A 51 12.51 3.25 -17.33
N SER A 52 13.79 3.34 -17.67
CA SER A 52 14.27 3.13 -19.04
C SER A 52 14.16 1.68 -19.49
N HIS A 53 14.42 0.71 -18.61
CA HIS A 53 14.29 -0.70 -18.94
C HIS A 53 12.82 -1.07 -19.15
N LEU A 54 11.94 -0.59 -18.28
CA LEU A 54 10.49 -0.77 -18.41
C LEU A 54 9.96 -0.14 -19.70
N ALA A 55 10.44 1.06 -20.06
CA ALA A 55 10.09 1.74 -21.31
C ALA A 55 10.47 0.91 -22.54
N GLN A 56 11.66 0.29 -22.55
CA GLN A 56 12.11 -0.60 -23.63
C GLN A 56 11.20 -1.82 -23.77
N LYS A 57 10.84 -2.46 -22.65
CA LYS A 57 9.93 -3.61 -22.63
C LYS A 57 8.53 -3.27 -23.13
N LEU A 58 8.02 -2.09 -22.77
CA LEU A 58 6.75 -1.57 -23.29
C LEU A 58 6.81 -1.37 -24.82
N ALA A 59 7.90 -0.78 -25.33
CA ALA A 59 8.08 -0.53 -26.76
C ALA A 59 8.19 -1.84 -27.57
N SER A 60 8.86 -2.85 -27.03
CA SER A 60 9.00 -4.18 -27.68
C SER A 60 7.79 -5.10 -27.48
N ARG A 61 6.80 -4.69 -26.67
CA ARG A 61 5.62 -5.47 -26.29
C ARG A 61 5.95 -6.83 -25.65
N GLU A 62 7.09 -6.92 -25.00
CA GLU A 62 7.49 -8.11 -24.27
C GLU A 62 6.73 -8.22 -22.93
N THR A 63 6.66 -9.43 -22.36
CA THR A 63 6.13 -9.61 -21.01
C THR A 63 6.98 -8.82 -20.01
N ILE A 64 6.34 -8.06 -19.15
CA ILE A 64 6.97 -7.28 -18.08
C ILE A 64 6.80 -8.00 -16.76
N THR A 65 7.88 -8.19 -16.02
CA THR A 65 7.89 -8.77 -14.68
C THR A 65 8.28 -7.70 -13.67
N ILE A 66 7.39 -7.39 -12.73
CA ILE A 66 7.61 -6.47 -11.62
C ILE A 66 7.66 -7.29 -10.33
N VAL A 67 8.72 -7.14 -9.56
CA VAL A 67 8.85 -7.79 -8.24
C VAL A 67 8.63 -6.75 -7.15
N ALA A 68 7.60 -6.95 -6.33
CA ALA A 68 7.35 -6.19 -5.11
C ALA A 68 7.98 -6.93 -3.93
N MET A 69 9.15 -6.48 -3.49
CA MET A 69 9.92 -6.98 -2.35
C MET A 69 9.65 -6.12 -1.13
N GLY A 70 9.51 -6.73 0.04
CA GLY A 70 9.30 -5.98 1.27
C GLY A 70 8.83 -6.85 2.44
N SER A 71 8.35 -6.18 3.46
CA SER A 71 7.85 -6.82 4.68
C SER A 71 6.31 -7.03 4.64
N SER A 72 5.67 -6.95 5.81
CA SER A 72 4.23 -7.16 5.98
C SER A 72 3.35 -6.21 5.17
N SER A 73 3.76 -4.95 4.98
CA SER A 73 3.02 -4.01 4.11
C SER A 73 3.01 -4.46 2.64
N THR A 74 4.08 -5.13 2.19
CA THR A 74 4.13 -5.69 0.84
C THR A 74 3.37 -7.00 0.77
N ALA A 75 3.50 -7.86 1.80
CA ALA A 75 2.71 -9.10 1.90
C ALA A 75 1.20 -8.85 1.88
N GLY A 76 0.75 -7.68 2.39
CA GLY A 76 -0.65 -7.29 2.44
C GLY A 76 -1.28 -7.44 3.83
N ALA A 77 -0.48 -7.39 4.91
CA ALA A 77 -1.03 -7.37 6.27
C ALA A 77 -1.95 -6.17 6.46
N GLY A 78 -3.10 -6.36 7.10
CA GLY A 78 -4.14 -5.35 7.24
C GLY A 78 -5.14 -5.29 6.07
N ALA A 79 -4.83 -5.90 4.93
CA ALA A 79 -5.77 -6.05 3.82
C ALA A 79 -6.80 -7.15 4.11
N SER A 80 -8.04 -6.97 3.62
CA SER A 80 -9.12 -7.95 3.79
C SER A 80 -8.90 -9.26 3.04
N SER A 81 -8.04 -9.23 2.02
CA SER A 81 -7.70 -10.39 1.18
C SER A 81 -6.35 -10.20 0.47
N PRO A 82 -5.72 -11.27 -0.03
CA PRO A 82 -4.49 -11.14 -0.83
C PRO A 82 -4.65 -10.24 -2.07
N THR A 83 -5.84 -10.20 -2.66
CA THR A 83 -6.15 -9.36 -3.83
C THR A 83 -6.30 -7.88 -3.47
N ALA A 84 -6.48 -7.56 -2.22
CA ALA A 84 -6.56 -6.19 -1.71
C ALA A 84 -5.18 -5.59 -1.35
N SER A 85 -4.11 -6.39 -1.36
CA SER A 85 -2.72 -5.90 -1.18
C SER A 85 -2.30 -4.95 -2.31
N TYR A 86 -1.37 -4.02 -2.03
CA TYR A 86 -0.95 -3.06 -3.07
C TYR A 86 -0.31 -3.73 -4.29
N PRO A 87 0.49 -4.82 -4.20
CA PRO A 87 1.04 -5.42 -5.41
C PRO A 87 -0.04 -6.01 -6.31
N SER A 88 -1.08 -6.63 -5.74
CA SER A 88 -2.20 -7.16 -6.50
C SER A 88 -3.02 -6.05 -7.17
N ARG A 89 -3.30 -4.96 -6.46
CA ARG A 89 -3.99 -3.78 -7.00
C ARG A 89 -3.16 -3.05 -8.04
N LEU A 90 -1.84 -2.96 -7.86
CA LEU A 90 -0.92 -2.37 -8.83
C LEU A 90 -0.95 -3.10 -10.18
N ALA A 91 -1.07 -4.42 -10.16
CA ALA A 91 -1.23 -5.20 -11.39
C ALA A 91 -2.49 -4.76 -12.19
N VAL A 92 -3.57 -4.42 -11.48
CA VAL A 92 -4.82 -3.91 -12.09
C VAL A 92 -4.62 -2.49 -12.64
N GLU A 93 -4.00 -1.60 -11.87
CA GLU A 93 -3.73 -0.22 -12.27
C GLU A 93 -2.84 -0.18 -13.53
N LEU A 94 -1.74 -0.92 -13.53
CA LEU A 94 -0.81 -0.96 -14.67
C LEU A 94 -1.46 -1.57 -15.92
N LYS A 95 -2.35 -2.54 -15.77
CA LYS A 95 -3.13 -3.04 -16.90
C LYS A 95 -4.05 -1.97 -17.49
N GLY A 96 -4.57 -1.07 -16.67
CA GLY A 96 -5.34 0.09 -17.12
C GLY A 96 -4.49 1.12 -17.86
N HIS A 97 -3.27 1.38 -17.37
CA HIS A 97 -2.33 2.33 -18.00
C HIS A 97 -1.72 1.82 -19.31
N PHE A 98 -1.53 0.50 -19.43
CA PHE A 98 -0.88 -0.14 -20.59
C PHE A 98 -1.78 -1.25 -21.19
N PRO A 99 -2.90 -0.87 -21.84
CA PRO A 99 -3.83 -1.84 -22.42
C PRO A 99 -3.13 -2.74 -23.44
N GLY A 100 -3.36 -4.05 -23.36
CA GLY A 100 -2.77 -5.04 -24.23
C GLY A 100 -1.34 -5.46 -23.87
N GLN A 101 -0.69 -4.80 -22.89
CA GLN A 101 0.60 -5.22 -22.38
C GLN A 101 0.45 -6.34 -21.34
N LYS A 102 1.25 -7.39 -21.45
CA LYS A 102 1.30 -8.43 -20.41
C LYS A 102 2.22 -7.99 -19.29
N ILE A 103 1.66 -7.66 -18.13
CA ILE A 103 2.38 -7.25 -16.93
C ILE A 103 2.08 -8.23 -15.80
N ILE A 104 3.14 -8.74 -15.18
CA ILE A 104 3.08 -9.65 -14.03
C ILE A 104 3.68 -8.91 -12.83
N VAL A 105 2.91 -8.79 -11.75
CA VAL A 105 3.39 -8.23 -10.49
C VAL A 105 3.49 -9.37 -9.46
N LEU A 106 4.72 -9.68 -9.07
CA LEU A 106 5.01 -10.74 -8.11
C LEU A 106 5.14 -10.15 -6.71
N ASN A 107 4.25 -10.57 -5.79
CA ASN A 107 4.36 -10.21 -4.39
C ASN A 107 5.39 -11.10 -3.71
N ARG A 108 6.48 -10.51 -3.23
CA ARG A 108 7.58 -11.13 -2.48
C ARG A 108 7.72 -10.50 -1.09
N GLY A 109 6.60 -10.05 -0.50
CA GLY A 109 6.54 -9.58 0.87
C GLY A 109 6.57 -10.73 1.88
N VAL A 110 7.36 -10.57 2.95
CA VAL A 110 7.38 -11.50 4.10
C VAL A 110 7.26 -10.72 5.40
N ASN A 111 6.30 -11.12 6.24
CA ASN A 111 6.01 -10.41 7.48
C ASN A 111 7.23 -10.31 8.40
N GLY A 112 7.44 -9.13 8.96
CA GLY A 112 8.46 -8.92 9.99
C GLY A 112 9.89 -8.79 9.48
N GLU A 113 10.16 -8.91 8.18
CA GLU A 113 11.52 -8.79 7.65
C GLU A 113 12.09 -7.37 7.72
N GLU A 114 13.36 -7.31 8.01
CA GLU A 114 14.24 -6.16 7.85
C GLU A 114 15.11 -6.32 6.60
N VAL A 115 15.89 -5.29 6.25
CA VAL A 115 16.74 -5.31 5.04
C VAL A 115 17.68 -6.53 5.03
N ALA A 116 18.30 -6.84 6.18
CA ALA A 116 19.21 -7.98 6.29
C ALA A 116 18.54 -9.33 6.02
N ASP A 117 17.28 -9.50 6.43
CA ASP A 117 16.51 -10.72 6.16
C ASP A 117 16.12 -10.83 4.70
N MET A 118 15.69 -9.71 4.11
CA MET A 118 15.39 -9.64 2.67
C MET A 118 16.60 -10.03 1.83
N LEU A 119 17.82 -9.56 2.19
CA LEU A 119 19.04 -9.87 1.45
C LEU A 119 19.37 -11.38 1.45
N LYS A 120 19.05 -12.13 2.50
CA LYS A 120 19.28 -13.58 2.56
C LYS A 120 18.53 -14.36 1.48
N ARG A 121 17.38 -13.83 1.02
CA ARG A 121 16.54 -14.47 0.00
C ARG A 121 16.50 -13.70 -1.33
N PHE A 122 17.36 -12.69 -1.50
CA PHE A 122 17.33 -11.79 -2.65
C PHE A 122 17.48 -12.51 -3.98
N ASP A 123 18.44 -13.42 -4.06
CA ASP A 123 18.73 -14.15 -5.29
C ASP A 123 17.54 -15.03 -5.70
N GLN A 124 16.90 -15.70 -4.74
CA GLN A 124 15.74 -16.56 -4.99
C GLN A 124 14.46 -15.77 -5.24
N SER A 125 14.25 -14.66 -4.51
CA SER A 125 12.97 -13.94 -4.53
C SER A 125 12.92 -12.80 -5.55
N ILE A 126 14.06 -12.32 -6.03
CA ILE A 126 14.15 -11.22 -6.99
C ILE A 126 14.90 -11.67 -8.24
N ILE A 127 16.20 -12.04 -8.11
CA ILE A 127 17.06 -12.23 -9.29
C ILE A 127 16.61 -13.40 -10.14
N ALA A 128 16.18 -14.52 -9.52
CA ALA A 128 15.65 -15.68 -10.22
C ALA A 128 14.38 -15.39 -11.03
N GLU A 129 13.61 -14.36 -10.67
CA GLU A 129 12.40 -13.93 -11.37
C GLU A 129 12.69 -13.09 -12.62
N LYS A 130 13.95 -12.70 -12.85
CA LYS A 130 14.39 -11.85 -13.99
C LYS A 130 13.52 -10.60 -14.12
N PRO A 131 13.45 -9.76 -13.07
CA PRO A 131 12.56 -8.61 -13.03
C PRO A 131 12.97 -7.53 -14.03
N ASP A 132 11.98 -6.82 -14.55
CA ASP A 132 12.17 -5.59 -15.32
C ASP A 132 12.09 -4.35 -14.41
N LEU A 133 11.36 -4.46 -13.30
CA LEU A 133 11.26 -3.45 -12.25
C LEU A 133 11.21 -4.12 -10.88
N VAL A 134 11.96 -3.58 -9.93
CA VAL A 134 11.88 -3.98 -8.53
C VAL A 134 11.35 -2.82 -7.70
N LEU A 135 10.23 -3.07 -7.01
CA LEU A 135 9.70 -2.20 -5.96
C LEU A 135 10.16 -2.74 -4.62
N TRP A 136 11.01 -1.99 -3.92
CA TRP A 136 11.60 -2.49 -2.67
C TRP A 136 11.18 -1.64 -1.47
N GLN A 137 10.25 -2.17 -0.65
CA GLN A 137 9.74 -1.53 0.55
C GLN A 137 10.65 -1.83 1.76
N LEU A 138 11.03 -0.77 2.49
CA LEU A 138 12.09 -0.78 3.48
C LEU A 138 11.71 -0.07 4.79
N GLY A 139 12.47 -0.34 5.86
CA GLY A 139 12.67 0.50 7.03
C GLY A 139 11.65 0.35 8.17
N THR A 140 10.41 -0.05 7.91
CA THR A 140 9.35 -0.09 8.93
C THR A 140 9.72 -0.94 10.16
N ASN A 141 10.19 -2.17 9.94
CA ASN A 141 10.49 -3.08 11.05
C ASN A 141 11.72 -2.64 11.85
N SER A 142 12.72 -2.06 11.20
CA SER A 142 13.88 -1.48 11.88
C SER A 142 13.47 -0.32 12.79
N VAL A 143 12.51 0.52 12.36
CA VAL A 143 11.97 1.61 13.19
C VAL A 143 11.23 1.06 14.41
N ILE A 144 10.27 0.13 14.22
CA ILE A 144 9.44 -0.33 15.34
C ILE A 144 10.18 -1.23 16.34
N ARG A 145 11.30 -1.83 15.94
CA ARG A 145 12.16 -2.65 16.80
C ARG A 145 13.31 -1.89 17.43
N ASP A 146 13.41 -0.58 17.22
CA ASP A 146 14.53 0.25 17.69
C ASP A 146 15.89 -0.32 17.24
N ALA A 147 15.94 -0.88 16.01
CA ALA A 147 17.14 -1.49 15.47
C ALA A 147 18.18 -0.44 15.08
N MET A 148 19.47 -0.75 15.26
CA MET A 148 20.57 0.16 14.91
C MET A 148 20.60 0.44 13.41
N PHE A 149 20.64 1.71 13.04
CA PHE A 149 20.51 2.16 11.65
C PHE A 149 21.82 2.13 10.85
N ASN A 150 22.96 2.03 11.51
CA ASN A 150 24.27 2.17 10.87
C ASN A 150 24.51 1.19 9.71
N ASP A 151 23.99 -0.03 9.81
CA ASP A 151 24.18 -1.07 8.80
C ASP A 151 23.12 -1.06 7.69
N ASN A 152 21.96 -0.39 7.91
CA ASN A 152 20.86 -0.39 6.95
C ASN A 152 21.25 0.27 5.61
N GLY A 153 21.97 1.39 5.64
CA GLY A 153 22.43 2.06 4.43
C GLY A 153 23.37 1.19 3.59
N ALA A 154 24.32 0.49 4.22
CA ALA A 154 25.19 -0.44 3.51
C ALA A 154 24.43 -1.65 2.96
N ALA A 155 23.50 -2.19 3.74
CA ALA A 155 22.66 -3.31 3.31
C ALA A 155 21.74 -2.92 2.13
N ILE A 156 21.15 -1.73 2.15
CA ILE A 156 20.35 -1.21 1.02
C ILE A 156 21.25 -1.11 -0.23
N ARG A 157 22.43 -0.49 -0.14
CA ARG A 157 23.37 -0.39 -1.27
C ARG A 157 23.78 -1.75 -1.83
N ALA A 158 24.01 -2.75 -0.99
CA ALA A 158 24.32 -4.10 -1.42
C ALA A 158 23.17 -4.73 -2.25
N GLY A 159 21.91 -4.53 -1.82
CA GLY A 159 20.73 -4.96 -2.56
C GLY A 159 20.56 -4.21 -3.87
N LEU A 160 20.76 -2.89 -3.87
CA LEU A 160 20.72 -2.08 -5.10
C LEU A 160 21.73 -2.54 -6.14
N ALA A 161 22.95 -2.86 -5.71
CA ALA A 161 23.99 -3.39 -6.58
C ALA A 161 23.56 -4.71 -7.27
N LYS A 162 22.91 -5.62 -6.53
CA LYS A 162 22.37 -6.88 -7.08
C LYS A 162 21.27 -6.64 -8.11
N ILE A 163 20.34 -5.72 -7.84
CA ILE A 163 19.22 -5.42 -8.76
C ILE A 163 19.77 -4.79 -10.04
N ARG A 164 20.73 -3.85 -9.93
CA ARG A 164 21.39 -3.24 -11.10
C ARG A 164 22.11 -4.28 -11.95
N ALA A 165 22.82 -5.22 -11.31
CA ALA A 165 23.50 -6.29 -12.03
C ALA A 165 22.52 -7.19 -12.80
N ALA A 166 21.26 -7.28 -12.37
CA ALA A 166 20.19 -7.98 -13.09
C ALA A 166 19.55 -7.12 -14.21
N GLY A 167 19.90 -5.83 -14.33
CA GLY A 167 19.42 -4.93 -15.38
C GLY A 167 18.04 -4.35 -15.16
N ALA A 168 17.43 -4.53 -13.97
CA ALA A 168 16.12 -4.03 -13.67
C ALA A 168 16.10 -2.56 -13.23
N ASP A 169 15.03 -1.85 -13.54
CA ASP A 169 14.73 -0.55 -12.91
C ASP A 169 14.41 -0.74 -11.42
N ILE A 170 14.64 0.30 -10.59
CA ILE A 170 14.50 0.21 -9.14
C ILE A 170 13.69 1.38 -8.62
N VAL A 171 12.68 1.08 -7.80
CA VAL A 171 11.95 2.05 -6.99
C VAL A 171 11.97 1.59 -5.55
N LEU A 172 12.61 2.36 -4.68
CA LEU A 172 12.51 2.18 -3.22
C LEU A 172 11.17 2.71 -2.73
N MET A 173 10.69 2.17 -1.61
CA MET A 173 9.51 2.66 -0.91
C MET A 173 9.85 2.74 0.59
N ASP A 174 9.71 3.92 1.18
CA ASP A 174 9.98 4.20 2.58
C ASP A 174 8.88 3.67 3.53
N PRO A 175 9.01 3.79 4.87
CA PRO A 175 8.01 3.36 5.83
C PRO A 175 6.63 4.01 5.60
N GLN A 176 5.57 3.37 6.13
CA GLN A 176 4.25 3.98 6.22
C GLN A 176 4.17 5.01 7.33
N PHE A 177 3.40 6.08 7.13
CA PHE A 177 3.00 7.02 8.18
C PHE A 177 1.82 6.43 8.96
N ALA A 178 2.13 5.75 10.07
CA ALA A 178 1.14 5.05 10.90
C ALA A 178 1.48 5.23 12.38
N PRO A 179 0.49 5.19 13.31
CA PRO A 179 0.69 5.48 14.73
C PRO A 179 1.88 4.75 15.36
N LYS A 180 2.04 3.46 15.11
CA LYS A 180 3.17 2.67 15.65
C LYS A 180 4.53 3.02 15.06
N VAL A 181 4.56 3.68 13.91
CA VAL A 181 5.80 4.16 13.28
C VAL A 181 6.16 5.55 13.78
N ILE A 182 5.22 6.50 13.68
CA ILE A 182 5.50 7.91 13.99
C ILE A 182 5.74 8.19 15.46
N VAL A 183 5.33 7.30 16.37
CA VAL A 183 5.64 7.40 17.81
C VAL A 183 7.13 7.12 18.08
N LYS A 184 7.85 6.52 17.13
CA LYS A 184 9.27 6.21 17.25
C LYS A 184 10.12 7.41 16.83
N PRO A 185 11.05 7.89 17.69
CA PRO A 185 11.93 9.03 17.37
C PRO A 185 12.73 8.83 16.07
N GLU A 186 13.08 7.58 15.78
CA GLU A 186 13.91 7.18 14.64
C GLU A 186 13.14 7.13 13.31
N ALA A 187 11.82 7.31 13.31
CA ALA A 187 11.01 7.21 12.09
C ALA A 187 11.51 8.19 11.00
N THR A 188 11.69 9.46 11.37
CA THR A 188 12.21 10.48 10.45
C THR A 188 13.62 10.16 9.97
N HIS A 189 14.51 9.71 10.85
CA HIS A 189 15.86 9.28 10.50
C HIS A 189 15.87 8.16 9.46
N MET A 190 14.98 7.17 9.59
CA MET A 190 14.88 6.07 8.61
C MET A 190 14.39 6.57 7.26
N VAL A 191 13.38 7.46 7.22
CA VAL A 191 12.90 8.09 6.00
C VAL A 191 14.03 8.85 5.31
N GLU A 192 14.77 9.66 6.05
CA GLU A 192 15.92 10.41 5.54
C GLU A 192 17.05 9.51 5.05
N LEU A 193 17.37 8.42 5.76
CA LEU A 193 18.38 7.45 5.36
C LEU A 193 18.03 6.82 4.01
N ILE A 194 16.77 6.39 3.83
CA ILE A 194 16.33 5.79 2.58
C ILE A 194 16.36 6.83 1.45
N ALA A 195 15.86 8.04 1.70
CA ALA A 195 15.87 9.13 0.71
C ALA A 195 17.28 9.53 0.29
N THR A 196 18.20 9.68 1.26
CA THR A 196 19.60 10.02 0.99
C THR A 196 20.30 8.90 0.23
N THR A 197 20.03 7.64 0.60
CA THR A 197 20.57 6.47 -0.12
C THR A 197 20.03 6.40 -1.54
N ALA A 198 18.73 6.57 -1.75
CA ALA A 198 18.13 6.59 -3.09
C ALA A 198 18.78 7.68 -3.96
N LYS A 199 18.91 8.89 -3.44
CA LYS A 199 19.53 10.03 -4.13
C LYS A 199 21.00 9.77 -4.47
N SER A 200 21.80 9.31 -3.51
CA SER A 200 23.24 9.05 -3.71
C SER A 200 23.49 7.91 -4.69
N GLU A 201 22.58 6.94 -4.72
CA GLU A 201 22.65 5.82 -5.62
C GLU A 201 21.94 6.07 -6.98
N GLY A 202 21.31 7.22 -7.18
CA GLY A 202 20.61 7.55 -8.42
C GLY A 202 19.44 6.61 -8.73
N VAL A 203 18.74 6.11 -7.69
CA VAL A 203 17.53 5.30 -7.83
C VAL A 203 16.31 6.06 -7.37
N ASP A 204 15.14 5.63 -7.80
CA ASP A 204 13.88 6.27 -7.45
C ASP A 204 13.41 5.91 -6.04
N LEU A 205 12.71 6.85 -5.41
CA LEU A 205 12.01 6.66 -4.16
C LEU A 205 10.54 7.06 -4.32
N PHE A 206 9.63 6.11 -4.06
CA PHE A 206 8.23 6.42 -3.85
C PHE A 206 8.04 6.79 -2.37
N ARG A 207 7.75 8.07 -2.12
CA ARG A 207 7.66 8.67 -0.78
C ARG A 207 6.34 8.34 -0.09
N ARG A 208 6.15 7.06 0.26
CA ARG A 208 4.91 6.58 0.90
C ARG A 208 4.64 7.28 2.22
N PHE A 209 5.69 7.56 3.01
CA PHE A 209 5.56 8.26 4.29
C PHE A 209 4.90 9.62 4.09
N GLU A 210 5.40 10.43 3.17
CA GLU A 210 4.86 11.76 2.88
C GLU A 210 3.45 11.70 2.27
N VAL A 211 3.17 10.70 1.40
CA VAL A 211 1.83 10.50 0.83
C VAL A 211 0.81 10.24 1.95
N MET A 212 1.13 9.35 2.89
CA MET A 212 0.24 9.02 4.01
C MET A 212 0.17 10.13 5.05
N GLN A 213 1.27 10.85 5.29
CA GLN A 213 1.30 12.03 6.14
C GLN A 213 0.36 13.11 5.60
N ARG A 214 0.37 13.34 4.29
CA ARG A 214 -0.56 14.27 3.65
C ARG A 214 -2.02 13.88 3.87
N TRP A 215 -2.38 12.59 3.78
CA TRP A 215 -3.75 12.16 4.07
C TRP A 215 -4.20 12.59 5.47
N TYR A 216 -3.29 12.49 6.44
CA TYR A 216 -3.57 12.88 7.83
C TYR A 216 -3.58 14.40 8.03
N GLU A 217 -2.51 15.09 7.62
CA GLU A 217 -2.28 16.49 7.96
C GLU A 217 -3.01 17.49 7.05
N VAL A 218 -3.15 17.18 5.76
CA VAL A 218 -3.71 18.09 4.75
C VAL A 218 -5.13 17.68 4.34
N ASP A 219 -5.34 16.39 4.10
CA ASP A 219 -6.66 15.90 3.70
C ASP A 219 -7.55 15.59 4.93
N HIS A 220 -7.00 15.76 6.15
CA HIS A 220 -7.67 15.62 7.45
C HIS A 220 -8.35 14.26 7.65
N LEU A 221 -7.78 13.18 7.08
CA LEU A 221 -8.27 11.84 7.31
C LEU A 221 -7.81 11.32 8.68
N ALA A 222 -8.74 10.81 9.47
CA ALA A 222 -8.38 10.08 10.70
C ALA A 222 -7.61 8.80 10.35
N PHE A 223 -6.74 8.32 11.25
CA PHE A 223 -5.96 7.10 11.01
C PHE A 223 -6.82 5.90 10.66
N GLU A 224 -7.99 5.76 11.26
CA GLU A 224 -8.94 4.66 11.01
C GLU A 224 -9.43 4.61 9.55
N ALA A 225 -9.34 5.72 8.83
CA ALA A 225 -9.71 5.77 7.41
C ALA A 225 -8.68 5.07 6.51
N PHE A 226 -7.40 5.00 6.93
CA PHE A 226 -6.32 4.48 6.09
C PHE A 226 -5.35 3.53 6.81
N VAL A 227 -5.46 3.35 8.13
CA VAL A 227 -4.68 2.40 8.92
C VAL A 227 -5.61 1.35 9.51
N ALA A 228 -5.19 0.11 9.49
CA ALA A 228 -5.90 -1.02 10.10
C ALA A 228 -5.95 -0.87 11.64
N PRO A 229 -6.86 -1.58 12.34
CA PRO A 229 -7.01 -1.46 13.79
C PRO A 229 -5.75 -1.77 14.61
N ASP A 230 -4.76 -2.41 14.03
CA ASP A 230 -3.49 -2.69 14.68
C ASP A 230 -2.58 -1.45 14.82
N GLY A 231 -2.97 -0.32 14.25
CA GLY A 231 -2.22 0.94 14.31
C GLY A 231 -0.90 0.95 13.54
N LEU A 232 -0.68 -0.04 12.66
CA LEU A 232 0.55 -0.20 11.89
C LEU A 232 0.29 -0.37 10.40
N HIS A 233 -0.51 -1.38 10.03
CA HIS A 233 -0.70 -1.76 8.64
C HIS A 233 -1.74 -0.89 7.94
N MET A 234 -1.60 -0.77 6.65
CA MET A 234 -2.60 -0.12 5.80
C MET A 234 -3.87 -0.99 5.69
N ASN A 235 -5.04 -0.36 5.51
CA ASN A 235 -6.28 -1.03 5.21
C ASN A 235 -6.52 -1.10 3.68
N ASP A 236 -7.65 -1.66 3.25
CA ASP A 236 -7.98 -1.82 1.83
C ASP A 236 -7.99 -0.52 1.05
N TRP A 237 -8.52 0.56 1.66
CA TRP A 237 -8.58 1.86 1.01
C TRP A 237 -7.17 2.41 0.74
N SER A 238 -6.31 2.41 1.74
CA SER A 238 -4.95 2.94 1.61
C SER A 238 -4.08 2.08 0.70
N TYR A 239 -4.25 0.76 0.70
CA TYR A 239 -3.59 -0.11 -0.28
C TYR A 239 -4.05 0.18 -1.72
N ALA A 240 -5.35 0.47 -1.93
CA ALA A 240 -5.85 0.85 -3.24
C ALA A 240 -5.30 2.21 -3.68
N CYS A 241 -5.32 3.20 -2.79
CA CYS A 241 -4.80 4.54 -3.07
C CYS A 241 -3.29 4.52 -3.34
N LEU A 242 -2.52 3.76 -2.55
CA LEU A 242 -1.09 3.54 -2.78
C LEU A 242 -0.84 2.92 -4.16
N ALA A 243 -1.57 1.86 -4.51
CA ALA A 243 -1.42 1.18 -5.79
C ALA A 243 -1.74 2.10 -6.98
N LYS A 244 -2.82 2.89 -6.88
CA LYS A 244 -3.18 3.90 -7.88
C LYS A 244 -2.08 4.95 -8.05
N SER A 245 -1.59 5.51 -6.95
CA SER A 245 -0.54 6.52 -6.95
C SER A 245 0.78 5.99 -7.53
N LEU A 246 1.17 4.78 -7.14
CA LEU A 246 2.35 4.10 -7.65
C LEU A 246 2.20 3.72 -9.13
N GLY A 247 1.01 3.28 -9.55
CA GLY A 247 0.69 2.99 -10.94
C GLY A 247 0.84 4.21 -11.85
N LEU A 248 0.32 5.37 -11.40
CA LEU A 248 0.50 6.67 -12.08
C LEU A 248 1.97 7.05 -12.17
N ALA A 249 2.72 6.94 -11.07
CA ALA A 249 4.14 7.27 -11.02
C ALA A 249 4.98 6.42 -11.97
N ILE A 250 4.74 5.11 -11.98
CA ILE A 250 5.41 4.17 -12.88
C ILE A 250 5.03 4.45 -14.34
N ALA A 251 3.75 4.68 -14.63
CA ALA A 251 3.29 4.94 -15.99
C ALA A 251 3.89 6.24 -16.55
N GLU A 252 3.95 7.30 -15.75
CA GLU A 252 4.57 8.57 -16.15
C GLU A 252 6.08 8.38 -16.39
N ALA A 253 6.79 7.73 -15.47
CA ALA A 253 8.23 7.54 -15.58
C ALA A 253 8.64 6.62 -16.75
N ALA A 254 7.82 5.59 -17.04
CA ALA A 254 8.06 4.69 -18.19
C ALA A 254 7.77 5.33 -19.55
N GLN A 255 6.94 6.39 -19.58
CA GLN A 255 6.63 7.12 -20.82
C GLN A 255 7.49 8.38 -20.99
N ARG A 256 8.32 8.72 -20.01
CA ARG A 256 9.17 9.91 -20.05
C ARG A 256 10.28 9.71 -21.08
N PRO A 257 10.51 10.69 -22.00
CA PRO A 257 11.59 10.59 -22.96
C PRO A 257 12.94 10.43 -22.25
N VAL A 258 13.71 9.43 -22.64
CA VAL A 258 15.12 9.32 -22.24
C VAL A 258 15.91 10.33 -23.08
N VAL A 259 16.30 11.45 -22.47
CA VAL A 259 17.19 12.41 -23.15
C VAL A 259 18.58 11.74 -23.24
N SER A 260 18.87 11.15 -24.39
CA SER A 260 20.25 10.71 -24.67
C SER A 260 21.17 11.92 -24.65
N ALA A 261 22.17 11.89 -23.78
CA ALA A 261 23.21 12.92 -23.71
C ALA A 261 24.18 12.88 -24.93
N THR A 262 23.66 12.55 -26.11
CA THR A 262 24.43 12.46 -27.36
C THR A 262 23.97 13.59 -28.29
N ALA A 263 24.53 14.75 -28.14
CA ALA A 263 24.90 15.70 -29.20
C ALA A 263 25.25 17.07 -28.56
N MET A 264 26.39 17.15 -27.90
CA MET A 264 27.09 18.44 -27.97
C MET A 264 27.74 18.48 -29.35
N PRO A 265 27.38 19.41 -30.24
CA PRO A 265 28.17 19.62 -31.46
C PRO A 265 29.55 20.06 -31.01
N HIS A 266 30.59 19.32 -31.43
CA HIS A 266 31.96 19.80 -31.34
C HIS A 266 32.02 21.15 -32.04
N ILE A 267 32.07 22.20 -31.31
CA ILE A 267 32.53 23.50 -31.84
C ILE A 267 34.03 23.36 -31.97
N VAL A 268 34.46 23.08 -33.21
CA VAL A 268 35.88 23.17 -33.61
C VAL A 268 36.20 24.66 -33.67
N PRO A 269 37.33 25.12 -33.04
CA PRO A 269 37.76 26.50 -33.06
C PRO A 269 38.22 26.97 -34.43
#